data_0e6b81834395077aa67d22c9fa73b7fd
#
_entry.id   0e6b81834395077aa67d22c9fa73b7fd
#
_cell.length_a   1.000
_cell.length_b   1.000
_cell.length_c   1.000
_cell.angle_alpha   90.00
_cell.angle_beta   90.00
_cell.angle_gamma   90.00
#
_symmetry.space_group_name_H-M   'P 1'
#
loop_
_entity.id
_entity.type
_entity.pdbx_description
1 polymer ?
#
loop_
_entity_poly.entity_id
_entity_poly.type
_entity_poly.pdbx_seq_one_letter_code
_entity_poly.pdbx_strand_id
1 'polypeptide(L)'
;MKELPTLPFDNPSILGVAPQMRELQQEGPITRVRTAGEDAWLVTRYDEVKALLSDRRLGLSDPKPVRAVKSTARSTMMALMAGDDYGTEATDHPQMRELLVPRFSTRRMRLMKTRIECHVDELLDQLAASTAPADLHRALSFPLPTMVVCDLLGVPLADRERIGQWARGTFDQSDSRHSVNTFQQVVDYMTELVVRKRTEPGDDILSELIAEKDGTLSTEYIAQLGCAVLLFGYETTIVRIDMGTLLLLRNPAQRALLAEHPELAPAAVEEILRLAVGGKGSNALIPRYAHSDITVGETVIRTGDAVMLAIGAANIDDRAFPDSDVLDLTRDKPKSHMAFGHGTRHCIGRVLARIELTAVFERLFRRLPNLRLAVPEESLRWQEHRITGGFDEIPVTF
;
A
#
# COMPACT_ATOMS: atom_id res chain seq x y z
N MET A 1 4.15 30.08 23.55
CA MET A 1 3.46 28.86 23.01
C MET A 1 4.54 27.95 22.47
N LYS A 2 4.54 26.68 22.87
CA LYS A 2 5.48 25.68 22.30
C LYS A 2 5.16 25.54 20.81
N GLU A 3 6.17 25.59 19.95
CA GLU A 3 5.99 25.43 18.51
C GLU A 3 5.45 24.01 18.21
N LEU A 4 4.48 23.89 17.30
CA LEU A 4 3.91 22.60 16.95
C LEU A 4 4.93 21.75 16.18
N PRO A 5 5.05 20.45 16.49
CA PRO A 5 5.84 19.53 15.67
C PRO A 5 5.35 19.53 14.22
N THR A 6 6.27 19.58 13.25
CA THR A 6 5.92 19.71 11.83
C THR A 6 6.17 18.41 11.08
N LEU A 7 5.14 17.90 10.40
CA LEU A 7 5.21 16.73 9.53
C LEU A 7 5.70 17.09 8.11
N PRO A 8 6.41 16.19 7.44
CA PRO A 8 6.87 14.88 7.91
C PRO A 8 8.04 15.00 8.91
N PHE A 9 8.10 14.10 9.89
CA PHE A 9 9.26 14.02 10.78
C PHE A 9 10.46 13.41 10.06
N ASP A 10 11.66 13.88 10.41
CA ASP A 10 12.88 13.29 9.90
C ASP A 10 13.01 11.83 10.34
N ASN A 11 13.25 10.96 9.38
CA ASN A 11 13.47 9.54 9.62
C ASN A 11 14.80 9.12 8.98
N PRO A 12 15.85 8.95 9.78
CA PRO A 12 17.17 8.54 9.27
C PRO A 12 17.17 7.10 8.75
N SER A 13 16.17 6.29 9.14
CA SER A 13 16.06 4.89 8.72
C SER A 13 15.10 4.72 7.56
N ILE A 14 15.48 3.89 6.59
CA ILE A 14 14.59 3.45 5.51
C ILE A 14 13.49 2.52 6.07
N LEU A 15 13.85 1.71 7.07
CA LEU A 15 12.92 0.82 7.79
C LEU A 15 12.61 1.41 9.16
N GLY A 16 11.34 1.34 9.53
CA GLY A 16 10.90 1.80 10.85
C GLY A 16 10.23 3.17 10.84
N VAL A 17 10.04 3.72 12.01
CA VAL A 17 9.28 4.95 12.28
C VAL A 17 10.21 6.03 12.79
N ALA A 18 9.96 7.28 12.43
CA ALA A 18 10.75 8.43 12.87
C ALA A 18 10.87 8.48 14.41
N PRO A 19 12.06 8.78 14.96
CA PRO A 19 12.25 8.86 16.43
C PRO A 19 11.25 9.79 17.11
N GLN A 20 11.02 10.97 16.55
CA GLN A 20 10.06 11.94 17.09
C GLN A 20 8.61 11.38 17.13
N MET A 21 8.24 10.52 16.20
CA MET A 21 6.95 9.84 16.22
C MET A 21 6.81 8.91 17.45
N ARG A 22 7.89 8.21 17.78
CA ARG A 22 7.97 7.35 18.98
C ARG A 22 7.89 8.18 20.27
N GLU A 23 8.59 9.30 20.34
CA GLU A 23 8.55 10.21 21.47
C GLU A 23 7.11 10.70 21.72
N LEU A 24 6.44 11.21 20.69
CA LEU A 24 5.05 11.67 20.79
C LEU A 24 4.08 10.54 21.18
N GLN A 25 4.32 9.31 20.70
CA GLN A 25 3.54 8.13 21.08
C GLN A 25 3.67 7.81 22.58
N GLN A 26 4.85 8.01 23.17
CA GLN A 26 5.04 7.83 24.61
C GLN A 26 4.36 8.93 25.41
N GLU A 27 4.44 10.19 24.96
CA GLU A 27 3.81 11.34 25.64
C GLU A 27 2.28 11.20 25.69
N GLY A 28 1.63 10.75 24.59
CA GLY A 28 0.18 10.64 24.54
C GLY A 28 -0.37 9.95 23.29
N PRO A 29 -1.67 9.62 23.29
CA PRO A 29 -2.29 8.96 22.12
C PRO A 29 -2.55 9.92 20.97
N ILE A 30 -2.68 11.22 21.25
CA ILE A 30 -3.06 12.26 20.29
C ILE A 30 -2.29 13.54 20.56
N THR A 31 -1.76 14.15 19.52
CA THR A 31 -0.96 15.39 19.62
C THR A 31 -1.30 16.33 18.46
N ARG A 32 -1.30 17.64 18.73
CA ARG A 32 -1.43 18.65 17.68
C ARG A 32 -0.12 18.77 16.89
N VAL A 33 -0.20 18.73 15.56
CA VAL A 33 0.95 18.85 14.66
C VAL A 33 0.63 19.81 13.51
N ARG A 34 1.67 20.30 12.85
CA ARG A 34 1.55 21.08 11.61
C ARG A 34 1.85 20.20 10.41
N THR A 35 1.02 20.28 9.38
CA THR A 35 1.28 19.71 8.05
C THR A 35 1.68 20.82 7.08
N ALA A 36 2.02 20.47 5.83
CA ALA A 36 2.33 21.45 4.79
C ALA A 36 1.18 22.44 4.50
N GLY A 37 -0.07 22.06 4.81
CA GLY A 37 -1.26 22.86 4.48
C GLY A 37 -2.04 23.39 5.67
N GLU A 38 -2.02 22.68 6.81
CA GLU A 38 -2.86 22.98 7.96
C GLU A 38 -2.37 22.32 9.24
N ASP A 39 -2.91 22.76 10.39
CA ASP A 39 -2.73 22.05 11.65
C ASP A 39 -3.64 20.82 11.70
N ALA A 40 -3.11 19.70 12.17
CA ALA A 40 -3.80 18.42 12.23
C ALA A 40 -3.66 17.75 13.60
N TRP A 41 -4.49 16.76 13.87
CA TRP A 41 -4.34 15.85 14.98
C TRP A 41 -3.56 14.61 14.53
N LEU A 42 -2.43 14.33 15.16
CA LEU A 42 -1.65 13.11 14.97
C LEU A 42 -2.05 12.09 16.03
N VAL A 43 -2.49 10.92 15.63
CA VAL A 43 -2.86 9.80 16.51
C VAL A 43 -1.90 8.65 16.29
N THR A 44 -1.26 8.17 17.36
CA THR A 44 -0.09 7.29 17.28
C THR A 44 -0.25 5.93 17.96
N ARG A 45 -1.08 5.82 19.01
CA ARG A 45 -1.25 4.57 19.76
C ARG A 45 -2.19 3.61 19.07
N TYR A 46 -1.94 2.32 19.26
CA TYR A 46 -2.63 1.24 18.57
C TYR A 46 -4.15 1.26 18.76
N ASP A 47 -4.62 1.35 20.00
CA ASP A 47 -6.05 1.23 20.28
C ASP A 47 -6.84 2.45 19.74
N GLU A 48 -6.29 3.65 19.84
CA GLU A 48 -6.90 4.88 19.33
C GLU A 48 -6.88 4.93 17.80
N VAL A 49 -5.76 4.58 17.16
CA VAL A 49 -5.69 4.48 15.70
C VAL A 49 -6.70 3.45 15.19
N LYS A 50 -6.80 2.28 15.83
CA LYS A 50 -7.76 1.24 15.47
C LYS A 50 -9.21 1.69 15.62
N ALA A 51 -9.53 2.36 16.73
CA ALA A 51 -10.86 2.90 16.98
C ALA A 51 -11.24 3.94 15.91
N LEU A 52 -10.34 4.89 15.62
CA LEU A 52 -10.59 5.95 14.65
C LEU A 52 -10.64 5.45 13.20
N LEU A 53 -9.90 4.40 12.84
CA LEU A 53 -10.04 3.74 11.54
C LEU A 53 -11.42 3.15 11.31
N SER A 54 -12.14 2.80 12.38
CA SER A 54 -13.50 2.27 12.34
C SER A 54 -14.58 3.34 12.49
N ASP A 55 -14.20 4.55 12.88
CA ASP A 55 -15.15 5.62 13.15
C ASP A 55 -15.70 6.21 11.83
N ARG A 56 -17.02 6.06 11.63
CA ARG A 56 -17.69 6.55 10.42
C ARG A 56 -17.78 8.08 10.32
N ARG A 57 -17.46 8.78 11.41
CA ARG A 57 -17.36 10.23 11.46
C ARG A 57 -16.06 10.75 10.84
N LEU A 58 -15.11 9.86 10.52
CA LEU A 58 -13.90 10.19 9.78
C LEU A 58 -14.01 9.77 8.32
N GLY A 59 -13.87 10.74 7.42
CA GLY A 59 -13.86 10.56 5.96
C GLY A 59 -12.53 10.91 5.31
N LEU A 60 -12.47 10.74 4.01
CA LEU A 60 -11.33 11.13 3.16
C LEU A 60 -11.47 12.56 2.64
N SER A 61 -12.71 13.00 2.40
CA SER A 61 -13.03 14.30 1.81
C SER A 61 -13.02 15.39 2.87
N ASP A 62 -12.34 16.50 2.57
CA ASP A 62 -12.39 17.70 3.42
C ASP A 62 -13.78 18.32 3.37
N PRO A 63 -14.49 18.49 4.51
CA PRO A 63 -15.77 19.19 4.55
C PRO A 63 -15.66 20.68 4.20
N LYS A 64 -14.42 21.22 4.09
CA LYS A 64 -14.13 22.61 3.71
C LYS A 64 -13.20 22.64 2.49
N PRO A 65 -13.68 22.31 1.28
CA PRO A 65 -12.85 22.08 0.09
C PRO A 65 -11.97 23.29 -0.31
N VAL A 66 -12.27 24.49 0.17
CA VAL A 66 -11.46 25.71 -0.06
C VAL A 66 -10.06 25.60 0.61
N ARG A 67 -9.91 24.73 1.60
CA ARG A 67 -8.63 24.50 2.30
C ARG A 67 -7.84 23.32 1.76
N ALA A 68 -8.47 22.47 0.96
CA ALA A 68 -7.80 21.29 0.39
C ALA A 68 -6.58 21.75 -0.41
N VAL A 69 -5.40 21.37 0.06
CA VAL A 69 -4.15 21.58 -0.67
C VAL A 69 -4.30 20.90 -2.02
N LYS A 70 -4.35 21.68 -3.08
CA LYS A 70 -4.35 21.22 -4.47
C LYS A 70 -3.00 20.62 -4.83
N SER A 71 -2.67 19.49 -4.25
CA SER A 71 -1.61 18.61 -4.72
C SER A 71 -2.21 17.75 -5.83
N THR A 72 -1.89 18.07 -7.05
CA THR A 72 -2.57 17.59 -8.26
C THR A 72 -2.64 16.06 -8.39
N ALA A 73 -1.58 15.33 -8.13
CA ALA A 73 -1.58 13.86 -8.25
C ALA A 73 -2.27 13.16 -7.06
N ARG A 74 -2.05 13.66 -5.84
CA ARG A 74 -2.71 13.12 -4.64
C ARG A 74 -4.20 13.38 -4.65
N SER A 75 -4.66 14.54 -5.17
CA SER A 75 -6.07 14.87 -5.32
C SER A 75 -6.77 13.93 -6.30
N THR A 76 -6.14 13.60 -7.42
CA THR A 76 -6.73 12.73 -8.45
C THR A 76 -6.87 11.30 -7.93
N MET A 77 -5.86 10.79 -7.21
CA MET A 77 -5.92 9.47 -6.62
C MET A 77 -6.89 9.39 -5.44
N MET A 78 -7.00 10.45 -4.64
CA MET A 78 -8.00 10.55 -3.57
C MET A 78 -9.42 10.63 -4.14
N ALA A 79 -9.64 11.31 -5.27
CA ALA A 79 -10.92 11.36 -5.96
C ALA A 79 -11.38 9.97 -6.45
N LEU A 80 -10.45 9.12 -6.92
CA LEU A 80 -10.74 7.73 -7.26
C LEU A 80 -11.21 6.90 -6.04
N MET A 81 -10.81 7.27 -4.82
CA MET A 81 -11.14 6.53 -3.60
C MET A 81 -12.32 7.10 -2.83
N ALA A 82 -12.55 8.40 -2.91
CA ALA A 82 -13.45 9.13 -2.02
C ALA A 82 -14.66 9.70 -2.73
N GLY A 83 -14.70 9.66 -4.08
CA GLY A 83 -15.64 10.51 -4.85
C GLY A 83 -15.14 11.97 -4.91
N ASP A 84 -15.84 12.78 -5.68
CA ASP A 84 -15.40 14.15 -5.99
C ASP A 84 -15.67 15.15 -4.86
N ASP A 85 -16.54 14.81 -3.90
CA ASP A 85 -16.91 15.71 -2.81
C ASP A 85 -17.32 14.98 -1.52
N TYR A 86 -17.39 15.77 -0.45
CA TYR A 86 -17.81 15.32 0.87
C TYR A 86 -19.24 14.74 0.90
N GLY A 87 -20.16 15.27 0.08
CA GLY A 87 -21.57 14.85 0.05
C GLY A 87 -21.75 13.45 -0.53
N THR A 88 -20.92 13.05 -1.48
CA THR A 88 -21.02 11.78 -2.22
C THR A 88 -20.18 10.67 -1.59
N GLU A 89 -19.16 10.98 -0.79
CA GLU A 89 -18.26 9.97 -0.18
C GLU A 89 -19.04 8.88 0.58
N ALA A 90 -20.11 9.24 1.28
CA ALA A 90 -20.91 8.31 2.08
C ALA A 90 -21.69 7.28 1.25
N THR A 91 -21.93 7.57 -0.04
CA THR A 91 -22.63 6.70 -0.99
C THR A 91 -21.67 5.99 -1.95
N ASP A 92 -20.71 6.70 -2.50
CA ASP A 92 -19.82 6.19 -3.55
C ASP A 92 -18.88 5.10 -3.05
N HIS A 93 -18.29 5.32 -1.87
CA HIS A 93 -17.40 4.32 -1.29
C HIS A 93 -18.10 2.98 -0.95
N PRO A 94 -19.27 2.94 -0.30
CA PRO A 94 -20.02 1.69 -0.12
C PRO A 94 -20.40 1.02 -1.44
N GLN A 95 -20.84 1.78 -2.45
CA GLN A 95 -21.20 1.24 -3.76
C GLN A 95 -20.00 0.60 -4.47
N MET A 96 -18.83 1.28 -4.48
CA MET A 96 -17.58 0.72 -5.00
C MET A 96 -17.24 -0.60 -4.27
N ARG A 97 -17.36 -0.64 -2.94
CA ARG A 97 -17.06 -1.84 -2.17
C ARG A 97 -18.05 -2.98 -2.41
N GLU A 98 -19.32 -2.69 -2.57
CA GLU A 98 -20.35 -3.69 -2.95
C GLU A 98 -19.94 -4.42 -4.22
N LEU A 99 -19.43 -3.70 -5.21
CA LEU A 99 -19.00 -4.24 -6.49
C LEU A 99 -17.65 -4.97 -6.41
N LEU A 100 -16.67 -4.43 -5.68
CA LEU A 100 -15.30 -4.98 -5.70
C LEU A 100 -15.06 -6.08 -4.65
N VAL A 101 -15.63 -6.00 -3.44
CA VAL A 101 -15.35 -6.97 -2.34
C VAL A 101 -15.64 -8.43 -2.73
N PRO A 102 -16.73 -8.77 -3.42
CA PRO A 102 -16.97 -10.15 -3.85
C PRO A 102 -15.87 -10.69 -4.79
N ARG A 103 -15.30 -9.82 -5.62
CA ARG A 103 -14.28 -10.13 -6.62
C ARG A 103 -12.91 -10.36 -5.99
N PHE A 104 -12.70 -9.88 -4.77
CA PHE A 104 -11.52 -10.12 -3.93
C PHE A 104 -11.79 -11.14 -2.80
N SER A 105 -12.81 -11.97 -2.96
CA SER A 105 -13.12 -13.02 -1.98
C SER A 105 -11.94 -13.98 -1.80
N THR A 106 -11.79 -14.52 -0.58
CA THR A 106 -10.71 -15.46 -0.25
C THR A 106 -10.68 -16.67 -1.21
N ARG A 107 -11.87 -17.17 -1.58
CA ARG A 107 -11.99 -18.29 -2.53
C ARG A 107 -11.37 -17.94 -3.89
N ARG A 108 -11.73 -16.78 -4.44
CA ARG A 108 -11.23 -16.34 -5.75
C ARG A 108 -9.72 -16.06 -5.71
N MET A 109 -9.24 -15.35 -4.70
CA MET A 109 -7.81 -15.06 -4.60
C MET A 109 -6.97 -16.33 -4.44
N ARG A 110 -7.48 -17.36 -3.75
CA ARG A 110 -6.80 -18.66 -3.67
C ARG A 110 -6.67 -19.37 -5.02
N LEU A 111 -7.59 -19.15 -5.96
CA LEU A 111 -7.47 -19.72 -7.32
C LEU A 111 -6.30 -19.11 -8.11
N MET A 112 -5.90 -17.89 -7.77
CA MET A 112 -4.75 -17.25 -8.40
C MET A 112 -3.39 -17.73 -7.83
N LYS A 113 -3.40 -18.44 -6.69
CA LYS A 113 -2.18 -18.84 -6.00
C LYS A 113 -1.16 -19.53 -6.92
N THR A 114 -1.58 -20.55 -7.64
CA THR A 114 -0.68 -21.30 -8.54
C THR A 114 -0.09 -20.41 -9.63
N ARG A 115 -0.89 -19.51 -10.21
CA ARG A 115 -0.40 -18.57 -11.23
C ARG A 115 0.62 -17.58 -10.66
N ILE A 116 0.35 -17.04 -9.45
CA ILE A 116 1.27 -16.15 -8.75
C ILE A 116 2.58 -16.88 -8.45
N GLU A 117 2.51 -18.12 -7.98
CA GLU A 117 3.69 -18.96 -7.73
C GLU A 117 4.51 -19.20 -8.99
N CYS A 118 3.86 -19.47 -10.13
CA CYS A 118 4.55 -19.59 -11.43
C CYS A 118 5.26 -18.27 -11.80
N HIS A 119 4.59 -17.13 -11.67
CA HIS A 119 5.23 -15.83 -11.93
C HIS A 119 6.46 -15.59 -11.05
N VAL A 120 6.36 -15.90 -9.74
CA VAL A 120 7.50 -15.79 -8.82
C VAL A 120 8.65 -16.71 -9.25
N ASP A 121 8.35 -17.96 -9.61
CA ASP A 121 9.37 -18.93 -10.05
C ASP A 121 10.06 -18.47 -11.34
N GLU A 122 9.31 -17.99 -12.34
CA GLU A 122 9.85 -17.45 -13.60
C GLU A 122 10.76 -16.23 -13.35
N LEU A 123 10.34 -15.29 -12.51
CA LEU A 123 11.12 -14.09 -12.19
C LEU A 123 12.38 -14.44 -11.40
N LEU A 124 12.32 -15.37 -10.46
CA LEU A 124 13.49 -15.85 -9.73
C LEU A 124 14.45 -16.63 -10.62
N ASP A 125 13.98 -17.41 -11.61
CA ASP A 125 14.83 -18.08 -12.61
C ASP A 125 15.59 -17.06 -13.45
N GLN A 126 14.90 -15.99 -13.91
CA GLN A 126 15.51 -14.91 -14.69
C GLN A 126 16.55 -14.15 -13.84
N LEU A 127 16.24 -13.86 -12.57
CA LEU A 127 17.16 -13.20 -11.64
C LEU A 127 18.40 -14.08 -11.41
N ALA A 128 18.24 -15.38 -11.13
CA ALA A 128 19.33 -16.32 -10.93
C ALA A 128 20.23 -16.51 -12.15
N ALA A 129 19.68 -16.37 -13.36
CA ALA A 129 20.43 -16.44 -14.61
C ALA A 129 21.10 -15.12 -15.01
N SER A 130 20.80 -14.01 -14.33
CA SER A 130 21.36 -12.69 -14.63
C SER A 130 22.79 -12.53 -14.12
N THR A 131 23.51 -11.57 -14.66
CA THR A 131 24.87 -11.22 -14.18
C THR A 131 24.77 -10.36 -12.92
N ALA A 132 25.44 -10.78 -11.84
CA ALA A 132 25.52 -9.98 -10.62
C ALA A 132 26.53 -8.79 -10.80
N PRO A 133 26.30 -7.61 -10.19
CA PRO A 133 25.11 -7.28 -9.42
C PRO A 133 23.87 -7.11 -10.29
N ALA A 134 22.74 -7.63 -9.81
CA ALA A 134 21.43 -7.48 -10.46
C ALA A 134 20.52 -6.58 -9.63
N ASP A 135 19.54 -5.94 -10.27
CA ASP A 135 18.55 -5.11 -9.58
C ASP A 135 17.32 -5.93 -9.20
N LEU A 136 17.18 -6.27 -7.91
CA LEU A 136 16.05 -7.02 -7.37
C LEU A 136 14.71 -6.31 -7.60
N HIS A 137 14.69 -4.97 -7.48
CA HIS A 137 13.49 -4.19 -7.69
C HIS A 137 12.93 -4.42 -9.10
N ARG A 138 13.78 -4.30 -10.12
CA ARG A 138 13.41 -4.49 -11.53
C ARG A 138 13.17 -5.94 -11.89
N ALA A 139 13.91 -6.86 -11.27
CA ALA A 139 13.83 -8.28 -11.62
C ALA A 139 12.64 -9.01 -10.96
N LEU A 140 12.20 -8.56 -9.78
CA LEU A 140 11.17 -9.26 -9.00
C LEU A 140 10.07 -8.33 -8.51
N SER A 141 10.43 -7.29 -7.72
CA SER A 141 9.46 -6.52 -6.95
C SER A 141 8.48 -5.76 -7.83
N PHE A 142 8.96 -5.14 -8.90
CA PHE A 142 8.15 -4.36 -9.84
C PHE A 142 7.31 -5.25 -10.78
N PRO A 143 7.86 -6.28 -11.47
CA PRO A 143 7.08 -7.04 -12.43
C PRO A 143 6.00 -7.91 -11.79
N LEU A 144 6.24 -8.53 -10.63
CA LEU A 144 5.30 -9.48 -10.05
C LEU A 144 3.91 -8.89 -9.79
N PRO A 145 3.74 -7.83 -8.97
CA PRO A 145 2.41 -7.27 -8.72
C PRO A 145 1.76 -6.69 -9.97
N THR A 146 2.56 -6.17 -10.91
CA THR A 146 2.06 -5.69 -12.21
C THR A 146 1.44 -6.84 -13.01
N MET A 147 2.11 -7.99 -13.11
CA MET A 147 1.61 -9.18 -13.78
C MET A 147 0.32 -9.69 -13.12
N VAL A 148 0.29 -9.76 -11.80
CA VAL A 148 -0.86 -10.26 -11.03
C VAL A 148 -2.08 -9.37 -11.22
N VAL A 149 -1.94 -8.04 -11.13
CA VAL A 149 -3.06 -7.12 -11.34
C VAL A 149 -3.53 -7.12 -12.80
N CYS A 150 -2.60 -7.24 -13.76
CA CYS A 150 -2.95 -7.41 -15.17
C CYS A 150 -3.73 -8.69 -15.43
N ASP A 151 -3.39 -9.80 -14.77
CA ASP A 151 -4.16 -11.04 -14.83
C ASP A 151 -5.59 -10.85 -14.29
N LEU A 152 -5.73 -10.17 -13.15
CA LEU A 152 -7.04 -9.89 -12.54
C LEU A 152 -7.96 -9.06 -13.42
N LEU A 153 -7.39 -8.08 -14.14
CA LEU A 153 -8.14 -7.19 -15.04
C LEU A 153 -8.27 -7.73 -16.46
N GLY A 154 -7.60 -8.87 -16.77
CA GLY A 154 -7.56 -9.43 -18.11
C GLY A 154 -6.87 -8.52 -19.12
N VAL A 155 -5.79 -7.85 -18.71
CA VAL A 155 -4.94 -7.05 -19.60
C VAL A 155 -4.11 -7.98 -20.49
N PRO A 156 -4.15 -7.80 -21.83
CA PRO A 156 -3.35 -8.59 -22.76
C PRO A 156 -1.85 -8.52 -22.46
N LEU A 157 -1.12 -9.61 -22.68
CA LEU A 157 0.32 -9.70 -22.41
C LEU A 157 1.12 -8.58 -23.10
N ALA A 158 0.78 -8.26 -24.34
CA ALA A 158 1.45 -7.24 -25.14
C ALA A 158 1.34 -5.81 -24.54
N ASP A 159 0.35 -5.56 -23.69
CA ASP A 159 0.06 -4.25 -23.13
C ASP A 159 0.65 -4.04 -21.73
N ARG A 160 1.06 -5.13 -21.05
CA ARG A 160 1.43 -5.11 -19.61
C ARG A 160 2.60 -4.21 -19.27
N GLU A 161 3.65 -4.23 -20.09
CA GLU A 161 4.81 -3.38 -19.89
C GLU A 161 4.44 -1.89 -19.94
N ARG A 162 3.68 -1.50 -20.97
CA ARG A 162 3.20 -0.14 -21.19
C ARG A 162 2.31 0.33 -20.04
N ILE A 163 1.38 -0.52 -19.60
CA ILE A 163 0.49 -0.24 -18.44
C ILE A 163 1.30 -0.06 -17.16
N GLY A 164 2.29 -0.92 -16.91
CA GLY A 164 3.17 -0.80 -15.75
C GLY A 164 3.96 0.52 -15.75
N GLN A 165 4.46 0.96 -16.92
CA GLN A 165 5.15 2.25 -17.07
C GLN A 165 4.22 3.44 -16.77
N TRP A 166 3.01 3.46 -17.31
CA TRP A 166 2.04 4.52 -17.06
C TRP A 166 1.57 4.56 -15.60
N ALA A 167 1.27 3.38 -15.04
CA ALA A 167 0.91 3.28 -13.64
C ALA A 167 2.03 3.82 -12.74
N ARG A 168 3.30 3.47 -13.02
CA ARG A 168 4.47 4.00 -12.31
C ARG A 168 4.56 5.53 -12.41
N GLY A 169 4.38 6.10 -13.61
CA GLY A 169 4.41 7.55 -13.82
C GLY A 169 3.30 8.29 -13.06
N THR A 170 2.15 7.67 -12.86
CA THR A 170 1.03 8.25 -12.10
C THR A 170 1.39 8.54 -10.63
N PHE A 171 2.28 7.75 -10.03
CA PHE A 171 2.70 7.94 -8.63
C PHE A 171 3.86 8.92 -8.45
N ASP A 172 4.45 9.42 -9.53
CA ASP A 172 5.56 10.38 -9.49
C ASP A 172 5.05 11.80 -9.23
N GLN A 173 5.38 12.37 -8.07
CA GLN A 173 5.01 13.72 -7.67
C GLN A 173 6.06 14.77 -8.06
N SER A 174 7.22 14.38 -8.59
CA SER A 174 8.27 15.31 -9.01
C SER A 174 7.88 16.10 -10.25
N ASP A 175 7.05 15.50 -11.13
CA ASP A 175 6.47 16.15 -12.30
C ASP A 175 4.95 15.92 -12.36
N SER A 176 4.21 16.90 -11.87
CA SER A 176 2.75 16.84 -11.83
C SER A 176 2.08 16.75 -13.21
N ARG A 177 2.70 17.30 -14.28
CA ARG A 177 2.18 17.18 -15.65
C ARG A 177 2.38 15.76 -16.16
N HIS A 178 3.55 15.18 -15.92
CA HIS A 178 3.80 13.80 -16.27
C HIS A 178 2.86 12.84 -15.55
N SER A 179 2.66 13.03 -14.25
CA SER A 179 1.75 12.22 -13.43
C SER A 179 0.29 12.30 -13.93
N VAL A 180 -0.21 13.51 -14.26
CA VAL A 180 -1.56 13.67 -14.84
C VAL A 180 -1.67 13.02 -16.21
N ASN A 181 -0.68 13.19 -17.08
CA ASN A 181 -0.70 12.60 -18.43
C ASN A 181 -0.69 11.06 -18.36
N THR A 182 0.15 10.47 -17.54
CA THR A 182 0.21 9.01 -17.37
C THR A 182 -1.07 8.45 -16.75
N PHE A 183 -1.67 9.18 -15.79
CA PHE A 183 -2.98 8.82 -15.25
C PHE A 183 -4.06 8.84 -16.34
N GLN A 184 -4.10 9.87 -17.20
CA GLN A 184 -5.06 9.92 -18.30
C GLN A 184 -4.87 8.76 -19.29
N GLN A 185 -3.61 8.40 -19.60
CA GLN A 185 -3.31 7.24 -20.44
C GLN A 185 -3.82 5.92 -19.83
N VAL A 186 -3.74 5.76 -18.49
CA VAL A 186 -4.32 4.61 -17.79
C VAL A 186 -5.85 4.60 -17.93
N VAL A 187 -6.51 5.76 -17.75
CA VAL A 187 -7.97 5.90 -17.85
C VAL A 187 -8.44 5.59 -19.27
N ASP A 188 -7.80 6.17 -20.29
CA ASP A 188 -8.15 5.97 -21.69
C ASP A 188 -8.01 4.49 -22.07
N TYR A 189 -6.89 3.87 -21.73
CA TYR A 189 -6.67 2.44 -21.98
C TYR A 189 -7.70 1.56 -21.27
N MET A 190 -8.00 1.86 -19.99
CA MET A 190 -8.97 1.08 -19.23
C MET A 190 -10.37 1.17 -19.84
N THR A 191 -10.73 2.36 -20.32
CA THR A 191 -12.00 2.59 -21.04
C THR A 191 -12.05 1.76 -22.33
N GLU A 192 -11.00 1.78 -23.15
CA GLU A 192 -10.90 0.96 -24.35
C GLU A 192 -10.94 -0.54 -24.03
N LEU A 193 -10.29 -0.97 -22.96
CA LEU A 193 -10.31 -2.37 -22.51
C LEU A 193 -11.73 -2.81 -22.13
N VAL A 194 -12.47 -1.98 -21.40
CA VAL A 194 -13.87 -2.27 -21.03
C VAL A 194 -14.74 -2.36 -22.29
N VAL A 195 -14.57 -1.45 -23.27
CA VAL A 195 -15.30 -1.54 -24.56
C VAL A 195 -15.03 -2.85 -25.27
N ARG A 196 -13.77 -3.26 -25.38
CA ARG A 196 -13.39 -4.57 -25.97
C ARG A 196 -14.05 -5.74 -25.25
N LYS A 197 -14.01 -5.73 -23.91
CA LYS A 197 -14.58 -6.81 -23.09
C LYS A 197 -16.11 -6.91 -23.12
N ARG A 198 -16.82 -5.89 -23.56
CA ARG A 198 -18.26 -6.00 -23.82
C ARG A 198 -18.58 -6.92 -25.00
N THR A 199 -17.67 -7.06 -25.94
CA THR A 199 -17.81 -7.96 -27.12
C THR A 199 -17.02 -9.26 -26.94
N GLU A 200 -15.92 -9.21 -26.17
CA GLU A 200 -15.01 -10.32 -25.96
C GLU A 200 -14.75 -10.51 -24.44
N PRO A 201 -15.76 -10.99 -23.69
CA PRO A 201 -15.60 -11.18 -22.25
C PRO A 201 -14.60 -12.28 -21.91
N GLY A 202 -13.82 -12.10 -20.83
CA GLY A 202 -12.87 -13.06 -20.29
C GLY A 202 -13.22 -13.51 -18.88
N ASP A 203 -12.36 -14.34 -18.29
CA ASP A 203 -12.41 -14.70 -16.87
C ASP A 203 -11.63 -13.67 -16.05
N ASP A 204 -12.17 -12.47 -15.90
CA ASP A 204 -11.53 -11.34 -15.24
C ASP A 204 -12.54 -10.39 -14.58
N ILE A 205 -12.04 -9.52 -13.69
CA ILE A 205 -12.87 -8.60 -12.90
C ILE A 205 -13.66 -7.62 -13.79
N LEU A 206 -13.08 -7.13 -14.89
CA LEU A 206 -13.78 -6.19 -15.77
C LEU A 206 -14.96 -6.86 -16.46
N SER A 207 -14.77 -8.07 -16.98
CA SER A 207 -15.84 -8.86 -17.62
C SER A 207 -16.99 -9.17 -16.64
N GLU A 208 -16.66 -9.48 -15.38
CA GLU A 208 -17.69 -9.68 -14.35
C GLU A 208 -18.42 -8.38 -13.98
N LEU A 209 -17.70 -7.24 -13.92
CA LEU A 209 -18.34 -5.94 -13.67
C LEU A 209 -19.28 -5.53 -14.83
N ILE A 210 -18.92 -5.87 -16.06
CA ILE A 210 -19.77 -5.65 -17.24
C ILE A 210 -21.08 -6.43 -17.15
N ALA A 211 -21.02 -7.67 -16.65
CA ALA A 211 -22.20 -8.50 -16.47
C ALA A 211 -23.03 -8.15 -15.20
N GLU A 212 -22.48 -7.34 -14.29
CA GLU A 212 -23.14 -6.97 -13.05
C GLU A 212 -24.37 -6.09 -13.30
N LYS A 213 -25.40 -6.20 -12.45
CA LYS A 213 -26.63 -5.42 -12.52
C LYS A 213 -27.27 -5.41 -13.93
N ASP A 214 -27.32 -6.59 -14.55
CA ASP A 214 -27.86 -6.78 -15.91
C ASP A 214 -27.17 -5.89 -16.97
N GLY A 215 -25.89 -5.62 -16.80
CA GLY A 215 -25.10 -4.82 -17.75
C GLY A 215 -25.36 -3.31 -17.72
N THR A 216 -26.03 -2.79 -16.71
CA THR A 216 -26.42 -1.37 -16.61
C THR A 216 -25.31 -0.43 -16.15
N LEU A 217 -24.18 -0.96 -15.65
CA LEU A 217 -23.05 -0.12 -15.27
C LEU A 217 -22.41 0.53 -16.50
N SER A 218 -22.13 1.84 -16.40
CA SER A 218 -21.50 2.57 -17.50
C SER A 218 -20.06 2.11 -17.74
N THR A 219 -19.59 2.30 -18.96
CA THR A 219 -18.20 1.97 -19.34
C THR A 219 -17.20 2.78 -18.52
N GLU A 220 -17.48 4.05 -18.30
CA GLU A 220 -16.65 4.99 -17.54
C GLU A 220 -16.52 4.56 -16.08
N TYR A 221 -17.63 4.16 -15.45
CA TYR A 221 -17.61 3.71 -14.05
C TYR A 221 -16.86 2.39 -13.89
N ILE A 222 -17.02 1.41 -14.79
CA ILE A 222 -16.25 0.17 -14.79
C ILE A 222 -14.76 0.46 -15.02
N ALA A 223 -14.43 1.36 -15.95
CA ALA A 223 -13.05 1.76 -16.20
C ALA A 223 -12.42 2.44 -14.96
N GLN A 224 -13.16 3.29 -14.26
CA GLN A 224 -12.74 3.90 -13.00
C GLN A 224 -12.45 2.85 -11.93
N LEU A 225 -13.32 1.84 -11.77
CA LEU A 225 -13.08 0.72 -10.86
C LEU A 225 -11.83 -0.08 -11.26
N GLY A 226 -11.63 -0.31 -12.57
CA GLY A 226 -10.43 -0.96 -13.11
C GLY A 226 -9.15 -0.17 -12.83
N CYS A 227 -9.18 1.16 -13.01
CA CYS A 227 -8.08 2.06 -12.65
C CYS A 227 -7.75 1.98 -11.15
N ALA A 228 -8.77 1.97 -10.29
CA ALA A 228 -8.58 1.84 -8.85
C ALA A 228 -7.91 0.49 -8.49
N VAL A 229 -8.37 -0.61 -9.07
CA VAL A 229 -7.76 -1.94 -8.86
C VAL A 229 -6.31 -1.94 -9.35
N LEU A 230 -6.03 -1.40 -10.54
CA LEU A 230 -4.68 -1.32 -11.08
C LEU A 230 -3.77 -0.51 -10.16
N LEU A 231 -4.11 0.76 -9.91
CA LEU A 231 -3.22 1.71 -9.25
C LEU A 231 -2.97 1.37 -7.77
N PHE A 232 -3.99 0.92 -7.04
CA PHE A 232 -3.83 0.56 -5.62
C PHE A 232 -3.36 -0.89 -5.41
N GLY A 233 -3.47 -1.73 -6.44
CA GLY A 233 -3.16 -3.16 -6.34
C GLY A 233 -1.68 -3.50 -6.47
N TYR A 234 -0.88 -2.68 -7.18
CA TYR A 234 0.50 -3.08 -7.47
C TYR A 234 1.55 -2.32 -6.65
N GLU A 235 1.47 -1.00 -6.57
CA GLU A 235 2.53 -0.14 -6.01
C GLU A 235 2.84 -0.46 -4.55
N THR A 236 1.79 -0.67 -3.74
CA THR A 236 1.96 -0.98 -2.32
C THR A 236 2.63 -2.33 -2.10
N THR A 237 2.37 -3.32 -2.96
CA THR A 237 2.96 -4.66 -2.88
C THR A 237 4.44 -4.61 -3.31
N ILE A 238 4.79 -3.84 -4.34
CA ILE A 238 6.19 -3.59 -4.74
C ILE A 238 7.02 -3.14 -3.54
N VAL A 239 6.58 -2.08 -2.88
CA VAL A 239 7.28 -1.52 -1.71
C VAL A 239 7.41 -2.56 -0.59
N ARG A 240 6.41 -3.43 -0.38
CA ARG A 240 6.46 -4.48 0.65
C ARG A 240 7.43 -5.61 0.31
N ILE A 241 7.59 -5.96 -0.97
CA ILE A 241 8.61 -6.93 -1.40
C ILE A 241 10.00 -6.35 -1.15
N ASP A 242 10.24 -5.11 -1.57
CA ASP A 242 11.51 -4.42 -1.39
C ASP A 242 11.88 -4.31 0.10
N MET A 243 11.03 -3.70 0.89
CA MET A 243 11.27 -3.48 2.33
C MET A 243 11.35 -4.79 3.12
N GLY A 244 10.52 -5.78 2.77
CA GLY A 244 10.56 -7.11 3.39
C GLY A 244 11.86 -7.83 3.11
N THR A 245 12.38 -7.71 1.89
CA THR A 245 13.70 -8.27 1.53
C THR A 245 14.81 -7.61 2.35
N LEU A 246 14.83 -6.28 2.44
CA LEU A 246 15.82 -5.54 3.25
C LEU A 246 15.71 -5.90 4.74
N LEU A 247 14.48 -6.01 5.26
CA LEU A 247 14.24 -6.39 6.64
C LEU A 247 14.82 -7.78 6.96
N LEU A 248 14.64 -8.76 6.06
CA LEU A 248 15.20 -10.10 6.21
C LEU A 248 16.73 -10.11 5.99
N LEU A 249 17.27 -9.29 5.11
CA LEU A 249 18.73 -9.14 4.95
C LEU A 249 19.40 -8.54 6.18
N ARG A 250 18.73 -7.61 6.88
CA ARG A 250 19.20 -7.06 8.18
C ARG A 250 19.11 -8.08 9.35
N ASN A 251 18.30 -9.13 9.20
CA ASN A 251 18.03 -10.09 10.25
C ASN A 251 18.45 -11.52 9.80
N PRO A 252 19.77 -11.82 9.72
CA PRO A 252 20.27 -13.07 9.13
C PRO A 252 19.78 -14.32 9.85
N ALA A 253 19.55 -14.27 11.17
CA ALA A 253 19.00 -15.40 11.93
C ALA A 253 17.55 -15.71 11.53
N GLN A 254 16.70 -14.69 11.38
CA GLN A 254 15.32 -14.85 10.95
C GLN A 254 15.24 -15.27 9.47
N ARG A 255 16.15 -14.77 8.64
CA ARG A 255 16.28 -15.18 7.24
C ARG A 255 16.68 -16.67 7.13
N ALA A 256 17.65 -17.12 7.90
CA ALA A 256 18.05 -18.52 7.94
C ALA A 256 16.90 -19.42 8.40
N LEU A 257 16.21 -19.02 9.47
CA LEU A 257 15.04 -19.73 9.97
C LEU A 257 13.96 -19.88 8.89
N LEU A 258 13.66 -18.79 8.13
CA LEU A 258 12.70 -18.83 7.03
C LEU A 258 13.16 -19.74 5.86
N ALA A 259 14.46 -19.75 5.55
CA ALA A 259 15.00 -20.61 4.50
C ALA A 259 14.92 -22.10 4.86
N GLU A 260 15.15 -22.44 6.13
CA GLU A 260 15.03 -23.80 6.67
C GLU A 260 13.57 -24.24 6.87
N HIS A 261 12.68 -23.29 7.24
CA HIS A 261 11.28 -23.48 7.56
C HIS A 261 10.37 -22.62 6.68
N PRO A 262 10.22 -22.94 5.37
CA PRO A 262 9.43 -22.12 4.44
C PRO A 262 7.93 -22.06 4.80
N GLU A 263 7.43 -22.99 5.61
CA GLU A 263 6.08 -22.95 6.18
C GLU A 263 5.84 -21.76 7.09
N LEU A 264 6.90 -21.08 7.57
CA LEU A 264 6.82 -19.83 8.31
C LEU A 264 6.57 -18.60 7.42
N ALA A 265 6.58 -18.74 6.08
CA ALA A 265 6.40 -17.61 5.18
C ALA A 265 5.11 -16.82 5.44
N PRO A 266 3.95 -17.41 5.74
CA PRO A 266 2.76 -16.64 6.13
C PRO A 266 2.98 -15.81 7.40
N ALA A 267 3.70 -16.32 8.40
CA ALA A 267 4.01 -15.59 9.62
C ALA A 267 5.04 -14.48 9.35
N ALA A 268 6.06 -14.77 8.54
CA ALA A 268 7.04 -13.78 8.08
C ALA A 268 6.35 -12.60 7.38
N VAL A 269 5.36 -12.86 6.53
CA VAL A 269 4.59 -11.82 5.83
C VAL A 269 3.84 -10.93 6.81
N GLU A 270 3.25 -11.47 7.88
CA GLU A 270 2.57 -10.63 8.89
C GLU A 270 3.56 -9.74 9.65
N GLU A 271 4.77 -10.23 9.99
CA GLU A 271 5.81 -9.41 10.62
C GLU A 271 6.40 -8.38 9.66
N ILE A 272 6.62 -8.74 8.39
CA ILE A 272 7.04 -7.80 7.35
C ILE A 272 5.98 -6.69 7.19
N LEU A 273 4.71 -7.04 7.07
CA LEU A 273 3.62 -6.07 6.96
C LEU A 273 3.53 -5.16 8.21
N ARG A 274 3.82 -5.69 9.38
CA ARG A 274 3.85 -4.92 10.63
C ARG A 274 5.01 -3.94 10.67
N LEU A 275 6.23 -4.37 10.31
CA LEU A 275 7.47 -3.61 10.47
C LEU A 275 7.88 -2.78 9.25
N ALA A 276 7.56 -3.24 8.04
CA ALA A 276 7.87 -2.52 6.80
C ALA A 276 6.91 -1.34 6.59
N VAL A 277 6.83 -0.45 7.56
CA VAL A 277 5.89 0.66 7.61
C VAL A 277 6.63 1.98 7.49
N GLY A 278 6.71 2.53 6.35
CA GLY A 278 7.32 3.85 6.16
C GLY A 278 8.54 3.80 5.26
N GLY A 279 9.33 4.79 5.33
CA GLY A 279 10.52 5.12 4.58
C GLY A 279 10.87 6.55 4.93
N LYS A 280 11.98 7.06 4.44
CA LYS A 280 12.33 8.49 4.61
C LYS A 280 11.15 9.35 4.18
N GLY A 281 10.69 10.25 5.04
CA GLY A 281 9.59 11.20 4.75
C GLY A 281 8.16 10.64 4.76
N SER A 282 7.95 9.32 4.79
CA SER A 282 6.60 8.73 4.64
C SER A 282 5.90 8.45 5.96
N ASN A 283 6.34 8.51 7.10
CA ASN A 283 5.72 8.23 8.42
C ASN A 283 4.50 7.27 8.44
N ALA A 284 4.13 6.64 7.32
CA ALA A 284 2.98 5.75 7.14
C ALA A 284 1.67 6.31 7.76
N LEU A 285 1.30 7.53 7.36
CA LEU A 285 0.12 8.23 7.84
C LEU A 285 -1.07 8.02 6.91
N ILE A 286 -2.24 7.78 7.50
CA ILE A 286 -3.51 7.83 6.77
C ILE A 286 -4.24 9.12 7.13
N PRO A 287 -4.38 10.07 6.19
CA PRO A 287 -5.13 11.30 6.42
C PRO A 287 -6.63 11.02 6.47
N ARG A 288 -7.32 11.73 7.34
CA ARG A 288 -8.78 11.76 7.48
C ARG A 288 -9.22 13.18 7.82
N TYR A 289 -10.51 13.45 7.64
CA TYR A 289 -11.18 14.65 8.11
C TYR A 289 -12.35 14.28 9.00
N ALA A 290 -12.55 15.05 10.07
CA ALA A 290 -13.66 14.85 10.97
C ALA A 290 -14.94 15.46 10.38
N HIS A 291 -15.95 14.64 10.14
CA HIS A 291 -17.26 15.05 9.63
C HIS A 291 -18.22 15.44 10.74
N SER A 292 -17.91 15.06 11.98
CA SER A 292 -18.52 15.54 13.21
C SER A 292 -17.55 15.46 14.36
N ASP A 293 -17.87 16.07 15.49
CA ASP A 293 -17.00 16.09 16.68
C ASP A 293 -16.73 14.68 17.21
N ILE A 294 -15.46 14.40 17.55
CA ILE A 294 -15.01 13.10 18.06
C ILE A 294 -14.17 13.34 19.32
N THR A 295 -14.48 12.65 20.40
CA THR A 295 -13.69 12.70 21.63
C THR A 295 -12.70 11.53 21.68
N VAL A 296 -11.42 11.85 21.94
CA VAL A 296 -10.33 10.90 22.14
C VAL A 296 -9.65 11.25 23.47
N GLY A 297 -9.90 10.45 24.50
CA GLY A 297 -9.51 10.80 25.87
C GLY A 297 -10.14 12.14 26.31
N GLU A 298 -9.33 13.10 26.70
CA GLU A 298 -9.76 14.46 27.05
C GLU A 298 -9.79 15.43 25.85
N THR A 299 -9.33 15.00 24.69
CA THR A 299 -9.23 15.83 23.49
C THR A 299 -10.48 15.72 22.63
N VAL A 300 -10.97 16.86 22.14
CA VAL A 300 -12.07 16.93 21.19
C VAL A 300 -11.53 17.33 19.82
N ILE A 301 -11.59 16.40 18.86
CA ILE A 301 -11.40 16.66 17.44
C ILE A 301 -12.68 17.30 16.93
N ARG A 302 -12.59 18.49 16.37
CA ARG A 302 -13.76 19.23 15.88
C ARG A 302 -14.08 18.90 14.43
N THR A 303 -15.33 19.07 14.07
CA THR A 303 -15.79 18.99 12.67
C THR A 303 -14.92 19.85 11.76
N GLY A 304 -14.36 19.24 10.73
CA GLY A 304 -13.42 19.85 9.77
C GLY A 304 -11.97 19.81 10.18
N ASP A 305 -11.61 19.23 11.33
CA ASP A 305 -10.22 19.01 11.69
C ASP A 305 -9.62 17.88 10.85
N ALA A 306 -8.38 18.10 10.39
CA ALA A 306 -7.56 17.04 9.79
C ALA A 306 -7.02 16.10 10.88
N VAL A 307 -7.02 14.81 10.59
CA VAL A 307 -6.56 13.74 11.50
C VAL A 307 -5.58 12.84 10.75
N MET A 308 -4.36 12.72 11.27
CA MET A 308 -3.31 11.86 10.73
C MET A 308 -3.23 10.59 11.57
N LEU A 309 -3.69 9.46 11.04
CA LEU A 309 -3.64 8.16 11.70
C LEU A 309 -2.31 7.48 11.41
N ALA A 310 -1.42 7.40 12.41
CA ALA A 310 -0.07 6.87 12.27
C ALA A 310 -0.06 5.33 12.35
N ILE A 311 -0.43 4.66 11.27
CA ILE A 311 -0.44 3.17 11.19
C ILE A 311 0.95 2.60 11.49
N GLY A 312 2.01 3.24 10.99
CA GLY A 312 3.37 2.83 11.27
C GLY A 312 3.68 2.79 12.76
N ALA A 313 3.38 3.90 13.46
CA ALA A 313 3.59 3.98 14.91
C ALA A 313 2.71 2.97 15.67
N ALA A 314 1.45 2.81 15.26
CA ALA A 314 0.54 1.87 15.90
C ALA A 314 1.00 0.40 15.76
N ASN A 315 1.61 0.03 14.63
CA ASN A 315 2.13 -1.31 14.39
C ASN A 315 3.40 -1.64 15.21
N ILE A 316 4.05 -0.63 15.77
CA ILE A 316 5.21 -0.78 16.67
C ILE A 316 4.93 -0.21 18.06
N ASP A 317 3.69 -0.13 18.48
CA ASP A 317 3.31 0.25 19.84
C ASP A 317 3.59 -0.90 20.82
N ASP A 318 4.50 -0.68 21.78
CA ASP A 318 4.91 -1.69 22.77
C ASP A 318 3.73 -2.13 23.67
N ARG A 319 2.68 -1.31 23.77
CA ARG A 319 1.43 -1.65 24.47
C ARG A 319 0.61 -2.74 23.75
N ALA A 320 0.85 -2.87 22.45
CA ALA A 320 0.15 -3.82 21.59
C ALA A 320 1.04 -5.01 21.18
N PHE A 321 2.33 -4.76 21.01
CA PHE A 321 3.32 -5.72 20.53
C PHE A 321 4.57 -5.65 21.40
N PRO A 322 4.76 -6.56 22.38
CA PRO A 322 6.02 -6.65 23.14
C PRO A 322 7.22 -6.74 22.18
N ASP A 323 8.33 -6.07 22.48
CA ASP A 323 9.51 -5.97 21.61
C ASP A 323 9.11 -5.58 20.18
N SER A 324 8.38 -4.47 20.08
CA SER A 324 7.61 -4.09 18.89
C SER A 324 8.44 -3.80 17.64
N ASP A 325 9.71 -3.46 17.79
CA ASP A 325 10.68 -3.18 16.71
C ASP A 325 11.50 -4.40 16.29
N VAL A 326 11.37 -5.53 16.99
CA VAL A 326 12.07 -6.78 16.68
C VAL A 326 11.29 -7.58 15.64
N LEU A 327 11.98 -8.02 14.57
CA LEU A 327 11.46 -9.00 13.63
C LEU A 327 11.51 -10.38 14.28
N ASP A 328 10.37 -10.99 14.48
CA ASP A 328 10.24 -12.34 15.04
C ASP A 328 9.19 -13.15 14.28
N LEU A 329 9.64 -14.09 13.45
CA LEU A 329 8.76 -14.92 12.61
C LEU A 329 7.94 -15.92 13.43
N THR A 330 8.29 -16.11 14.70
CA THR A 330 7.60 -16.99 15.64
C THR A 330 6.72 -16.24 16.63
N ARG A 331 6.61 -14.91 16.48
CA ARG A 331 5.86 -14.06 17.38
C ARG A 331 4.44 -14.56 17.59
N ASP A 332 4.04 -14.71 18.83
CA ASP A 332 2.64 -14.86 19.19
C ASP A 332 1.90 -13.52 18.94
N LYS A 333 0.81 -13.59 18.18
CA LYS A 333 0.11 -12.39 17.67
C LYS A 333 -1.23 -12.19 18.37
N PRO A 334 -1.23 -11.66 19.61
CA PRO A 334 -2.48 -11.38 20.32
C PRO A 334 -3.32 -10.28 19.62
N LYS A 335 -2.65 -9.36 18.89
CA LYS A 335 -3.28 -8.29 18.11
C LYS A 335 -2.82 -8.35 16.65
N SER A 336 -3.72 -8.02 15.71
CA SER A 336 -3.38 -7.94 14.27
C SER A 336 -2.78 -6.58 13.95
N HIS A 337 -1.73 -6.54 13.12
CA HIS A 337 -1.22 -5.29 12.59
C HIS A 337 -2.26 -4.54 11.74
N MET A 338 -2.09 -3.24 11.57
CA MET A 338 -3.00 -2.37 10.81
C MET A 338 -2.45 -1.93 9.45
N ALA A 339 -1.50 -2.68 8.86
CA ALA A 339 -0.95 -2.36 7.54
C ALA A 339 -2.01 -2.33 6.42
N PHE A 340 -3.11 -3.05 6.60
CA PHE A 340 -4.27 -3.04 5.69
C PHE A 340 -5.39 -2.08 6.13
N GLY A 341 -5.13 -1.20 7.09
CA GLY A 341 -6.15 -0.40 7.72
C GLY A 341 -7.08 -1.23 8.62
N HIS A 342 -8.23 -0.67 8.99
CA HIS A 342 -9.26 -1.32 9.81
C HIS A 342 -10.64 -0.74 9.51
N GLY A 343 -11.72 -1.43 9.92
CA GLY A 343 -13.09 -0.96 9.79
C GLY A 343 -13.63 -0.99 8.36
N THR A 344 -14.50 -0.05 8.03
CA THR A 344 -15.26 -0.01 6.76
C THR A 344 -14.35 0.18 5.53
N ARG A 345 -13.15 0.75 5.71
CA ARG A 345 -12.16 1.00 4.65
C ARG A 345 -11.00 0.01 4.68
N HIS A 346 -11.17 -1.14 5.34
CA HIS A 346 -10.17 -2.20 5.34
C HIS A 346 -9.83 -2.64 3.91
N CYS A 347 -8.54 -2.84 3.62
CA CYS A 347 -8.04 -3.17 2.29
C CYS A 347 -8.78 -4.37 1.68
N ILE A 348 -9.32 -4.20 0.47
CA ILE A 348 -10.01 -5.28 -0.25
C ILE A 348 -9.01 -6.32 -0.78
N GLY A 349 -7.81 -5.87 -1.21
CA GLY A 349 -6.75 -6.72 -1.76
C GLY A 349 -5.92 -7.49 -0.72
N ARG A 350 -6.23 -7.39 0.59
CA ARG A 350 -5.42 -7.98 1.67
C ARG A 350 -5.11 -9.47 1.54
N VAL A 351 -6.03 -10.24 0.93
CA VAL A 351 -5.83 -11.69 0.71
C VAL A 351 -4.85 -11.90 -0.44
N LEU A 352 -5.00 -11.16 -1.53
CA LEU A 352 -4.11 -11.21 -2.67
C LEU A 352 -2.68 -10.82 -2.28
N ALA A 353 -2.50 -9.68 -1.64
CA ALA A 353 -1.19 -9.21 -1.18
C ALA A 353 -0.47 -10.24 -0.29
N ARG A 354 -1.21 -10.92 0.61
CA ARG A 354 -0.63 -12.01 1.41
C ARG A 354 -0.19 -13.20 0.56
N ILE A 355 -0.96 -13.57 -0.46
CA ILE A 355 -0.59 -14.67 -1.37
C ILE A 355 0.67 -14.31 -2.15
N GLU A 356 0.75 -13.09 -2.70
CA GLU A 356 1.93 -12.61 -3.42
C GLU A 356 3.17 -12.59 -2.54
N LEU A 357 3.09 -11.93 -1.38
CA LEU A 357 4.21 -11.82 -0.45
C LEU A 357 4.65 -13.19 0.08
N THR A 358 3.68 -14.07 0.39
CA THR A 358 4.01 -15.45 0.83
C THR A 358 4.74 -16.21 -0.27
N ALA A 359 4.28 -16.14 -1.52
CA ALA A 359 4.92 -16.80 -2.64
C ALA A 359 6.36 -16.33 -2.85
N VAL A 360 6.61 -15.01 -2.69
CA VAL A 360 7.95 -14.42 -2.78
C VAL A 360 8.84 -14.92 -1.63
N PHE A 361 8.44 -14.70 -0.38
CA PHE A 361 9.32 -14.96 0.77
C PHE A 361 9.49 -16.45 1.10
N GLU A 362 8.55 -17.30 0.71
CA GLU A 362 8.71 -18.75 0.75
C GLU A 362 9.84 -19.24 -0.18
N ARG A 363 10.09 -18.55 -1.31
CA ARG A 363 10.99 -18.99 -2.38
C ARG A 363 12.30 -18.24 -2.45
N LEU A 364 12.30 -16.94 -2.20
CA LEU A 364 13.43 -16.04 -2.47
C LEU A 364 14.73 -16.53 -1.84
N PHE A 365 14.76 -16.76 -0.52
CA PHE A 365 15.98 -17.12 0.20
C PHE A 365 16.33 -18.60 0.11
N ARG A 366 15.42 -19.45 -0.29
CA ARG A 366 15.70 -20.85 -0.63
C ARG A 366 16.40 -20.99 -1.97
N ARG A 367 15.99 -20.16 -2.94
CA ARG A 367 16.55 -20.19 -4.30
C ARG A 367 17.84 -19.39 -4.40
N LEU A 368 17.95 -18.32 -3.63
CA LEU A 368 19.11 -17.44 -3.58
C LEU A 368 19.64 -17.33 -2.13
N PRO A 369 20.23 -18.42 -1.58
CA PRO A 369 20.63 -18.47 -0.16
C PRO A 369 21.74 -17.47 0.17
N ASN A 370 22.57 -17.10 -0.81
CA ASN A 370 23.65 -16.13 -0.67
C ASN A 370 23.23 -14.70 -1.02
N LEU A 371 21.94 -14.43 -1.22
CA LEU A 371 21.43 -13.10 -1.55
C LEU A 371 21.89 -12.07 -0.52
N ARG A 372 22.53 -11.01 -1.00
CA ARG A 372 22.98 -9.86 -0.20
C ARG A 372 22.97 -8.60 -1.03
N LEU A 373 22.94 -7.45 -0.37
CA LEU A 373 23.14 -6.18 -1.06
C LEU A 373 24.52 -6.13 -1.70
N ALA A 374 24.58 -5.61 -2.91
CA ALA A 374 25.83 -5.36 -3.63
C ALA A 374 26.48 -4.01 -3.24
N VAL A 375 25.75 -3.17 -2.52
CA VAL A 375 26.13 -1.84 -2.07
C VAL A 375 25.80 -1.67 -0.59
N PRO A 376 26.42 -0.72 0.13
CA PRO A 376 26.02 -0.35 1.48
C PRO A 376 24.55 0.10 1.50
N GLU A 377 23.82 -0.29 2.52
CA GLU A 377 22.37 -0.02 2.60
C GLU A 377 22.05 1.47 2.61
N GLU A 378 22.87 2.28 3.26
CA GLU A 378 22.77 3.74 3.31
C GLU A 378 22.91 4.44 1.94
N SER A 379 23.45 3.73 0.95
CA SER A 379 23.53 4.21 -0.44
C SER A 379 22.26 3.94 -1.25
N LEU A 380 21.32 3.13 -0.73
CA LEU A 380 20.04 2.90 -1.38
C LEU A 380 19.23 4.19 -1.45
N ARG A 381 18.70 4.48 -2.64
CA ARG A 381 17.92 5.70 -2.87
C ARG A 381 16.45 5.45 -2.66
N TRP A 382 15.90 6.11 -1.63
CA TRP A 382 14.46 6.13 -1.38
C TRP A 382 13.81 7.26 -2.16
N GLN A 383 12.75 6.96 -2.89
CA GLN A 383 11.99 7.91 -3.72
C GLN A 383 10.95 8.66 -2.88
N GLU A 384 11.35 9.77 -2.25
CA GLU A 384 10.47 10.60 -1.42
C GLU A 384 9.35 11.29 -2.23
N HIS A 385 9.58 11.47 -3.54
CA HIS A 385 8.61 12.07 -4.45
C HIS A 385 7.51 11.12 -4.91
N ARG A 386 7.55 9.84 -4.53
CA ARG A 386 6.45 8.90 -4.80
C ARG A 386 5.46 8.86 -3.65
N ILE A 387 4.18 8.73 -3.98
CA ILE A 387 3.09 8.69 -2.97
C ILE A 387 3.30 7.57 -1.96
N THR A 388 3.74 6.40 -2.42
CA THR A 388 4.01 5.22 -1.58
C THR A 388 5.46 5.12 -1.13
N GLY A 389 6.33 6.01 -1.61
CA GLY A 389 7.77 5.84 -1.51
C GLY A 389 8.27 4.69 -2.39
N GLY A 390 9.35 4.04 -1.99
CA GLY A 390 9.95 2.91 -2.69
C GLY A 390 11.41 3.16 -3.06
N PHE A 391 12.02 2.21 -3.74
CA PHE A 391 13.41 2.31 -4.18
C PHE A 391 13.51 2.54 -5.68
N ASP A 392 14.59 3.20 -6.12
CA ASP A 392 14.96 3.28 -7.53
C ASP A 392 15.46 1.93 -8.03
N GLU A 393 16.31 1.32 -7.20
CA GLU A 393 16.95 0.04 -7.46
C GLU A 393 17.37 -0.61 -6.14
N ILE A 394 17.48 -1.92 -6.13
CA ILE A 394 18.06 -2.71 -5.03
C ILE A 394 19.13 -3.62 -5.63
N PRO A 395 20.38 -3.14 -5.74
CA PRO A 395 21.48 -3.93 -6.29
C PRO A 395 21.83 -5.09 -5.37
N VAL A 396 21.81 -6.31 -5.88
CA VAL A 396 22.07 -7.54 -5.12
C VAL A 396 23.10 -8.43 -5.80
N THR A 397 23.77 -9.24 -4.98
CA THR A 397 24.56 -10.40 -5.42
C THR A 397 24.03 -11.66 -4.73
N PHE A 398 24.20 -12.81 -5.36
CA PHE A 398 23.66 -14.10 -4.91
C PHE A 398 24.53 -15.28 -5.36
#